data_84fca1191e43c8d461fa4ed56029fda1
#
_entry.id   84fca1191e43c8d461fa4ed56029fda1
#
_cell.length_a   1.000
_cell.length_b   1.000
_cell.length_c   1.000
_cell.angle_alpha   90.00
_cell.angle_beta   90.00
_cell.angle_gamma   90.00
#
_symmetry.space_group_name_H-M   'P 1'
#
loop_
_entity.id
_entity.type
_entity.pdbx_description
1 polymer ?
#
loop_
_entity_poly.entity_id
_entity_poly.type
_entity_poly.pdbx_seq_one_letter_code
_entity_poly.pdbx_strand_id
1 'polypeptide(L)' 'MNERAPSSLVIGTRPINLTQVLKLAGWVMSGGEAKSLIADGQVRVNGEVELRKRRQMNAGDVVTLEDGPSVELRSGD' A
#
# COMPACT_ATOMS: atom_id res chain seq x y z
N MET A 1 8.93 0.64 22.42
CA MET A 1 9.07 0.38 21.93
C MET A 1 9.09 0.27 20.81
N ASN A 2 8.90 0.01 20.23
CA ASN A 2 8.99 -0.19 19.13
C ASN A 2 8.15 0.38 18.23
N GLU A 3 7.86 1.54 18.28
CA GLU A 3 7.21 2.12 17.42
C GLU A 3 7.94 2.18 16.23
N ARG A 4 7.60 1.71 15.11
CA ARG A 4 8.25 1.77 13.92
C ARG A 4 7.59 2.73 13.06
N ALA A 5 8.28 3.69 12.49
CA ALA A 5 7.79 4.54 11.44
C ALA A 5 7.54 3.67 10.21
N PRO A 6 6.60 4.00 9.35
CA PRO A 6 6.41 3.25 8.12
C PRO A 6 7.66 3.28 7.27
N SER A 7 7.93 2.20 6.57
CA SER A 7 8.99 2.19 5.58
C SER A 7 8.59 3.11 4.43
N SER A 8 9.56 3.57 3.66
CA SER A 8 9.26 4.40 2.50
C SER A 8 9.28 3.56 1.24
N LEU A 9 8.41 3.89 0.30
CA LEU A 9 8.36 3.23 -0.99
C LEU A 9 8.30 4.31 -2.05
N VAL A 10 9.31 4.35 -2.92
CA VAL A 10 9.36 5.33 -3.99
C VAL A 10 8.48 4.85 -5.13
N ILE A 11 7.52 5.68 -5.52
CA ILE A 11 6.58 5.32 -6.57
C ILE A 11 6.79 6.12 -7.86
N GLY A 12 7.68 7.11 -7.82
CA GLY A 12 7.95 7.93 -8.99
C GLY A 12 6.80 8.85 -9.32
N THR A 13 6.73 9.26 -10.59
CA THR A 13 5.70 10.19 -11.04
C THR A 13 4.62 9.51 -11.88
N ARG A 14 4.74 8.20 -12.13
CA ARG A 14 3.75 7.51 -12.94
C ARG A 14 2.52 7.20 -12.11
N PRO A 15 1.36 7.15 -12.74
CA PRO A 15 0.17 6.72 -12.02
C PRO A 15 0.35 5.31 -11.47
N ILE A 16 -0.09 5.08 -10.25
CA ILE A 16 0.02 3.77 -9.63
C ILE A 16 -1.24 3.56 -8.80
N ASN A 17 -1.75 2.34 -8.79
CA ASN A 17 -2.94 2.03 -8.00
C ASN A 17 -2.58 1.15 -6.81
N LEU A 18 -3.54 0.92 -5.94
CA LEU A 18 -3.32 0.18 -4.71
C LEU A 18 -2.79 -1.24 -4.96
N THR A 19 -3.35 -1.94 -5.94
CA THR A 19 -2.88 -3.28 -6.28
C THR A 19 -1.39 -3.26 -6.63
N GLN A 20 -1.00 -2.27 -7.43
CA GLN A 20 0.40 -2.15 -7.84
C GLN A 20 1.31 -1.82 -6.66
N VAL A 21 0.84 -1.00 -5.73
CA VAL A 21 1.62 -0.67 -4.54
C VAL A 21 1.89 -1.92 -3.71
N LEU A 22 0.89 -2.78 -3.53
CA LEU A 22 1.08 -3.99 -2.74
C LEU A 22 2.13 -4.91 -3.36
N LYS A 23 2.16 -4.98 -4.69
CA LYS A 23 3.17 -5.78 -5.38
C LYS A 23 4.54 -5.13 -5.27
N LEU A 24 4.61 -3.82 -5.46
CA LEU A 24 5.87 -3.11 -5.40
C LEU A 24 6.49 -3.17 -4.01
N ALA A 25 5.66 -3.17 -2.98
CA ALA A 25 6.14 -3.28 -1.61
C ALA A 25 6.63 -4.69 -1.29
N GLY A 26 6.38 -5.64 -2.17
CA GLY A 26 6.80 -7.02 -1.94
C GLY A 26 5.88 -7.79 -0.98
N TRP A 27 4.72 -7.24 -0.68
CA TRP A 27 3.80 -7.89 0.26
C TRP A 27 2.98 -8.99 -0.40
N VAL A 28 2.86 -8.95 -1.72
CA VAL A 28 2.16 -9.98 -2.47
C VAL A 28 2.99 -10.27 -3.72
N MET A 29 2.78 -11.42 -4.31
CA MET A 29 3.52 -11.81 -5.50
C MET A 29 2.71 -11.67 -6.77
N SER A 30 1.42 -11.47 -6.67
CA SER A 30 0.58 -11.36 -7.86
C SER A 30 -0.56 -10.39 -7.61
N GLY A 31 -1.16 -9.94 -8.70
CA GLY A 31 -2.35 -9.09 -8.61
C GLY A 31 -3.51 -9.82 -7.96
N GLY A 32 -3.60 -11.14 -8.15
CA GLY A 32 -4.68 -11.92 -7.54
C GLY A 32 -4.59 -11.91 -6.02
N GLU A 33 -3.38 -12.06 -5.49
CA GLU A 33 -3.19 -11.98 -4.04
C GLU A 33 -3.55 -10.60 -3.53
N ALA A 34 -3.14 -9.56 -4.24
CA ALA A 34 -3.44 -8.19 -3.83
C ALA A 34 -4.95 -7.97 -3.79
N LYS A 35 -5.66 -8.44 -4.81
CA LYS A 35 -7.10 -8.27 -4.87
C LYS A 35 -7.79 -8.98 -3.72
N SER A 36 -7.32 -10.17 -3.36
CA SER A 36 -7.88 -10.92 -2.24
C SER A 36 -7.70 -10.18 -0.92
N LEU A 37 -6.51 -9.64 -0.68
CA LEU A 37 -6.27 -8.90 0.54
C LEU A 37 -7.15 -7.67 0.63
N ILE A 38 -7.29 -6.94 -0.47
CA ILE A 38 -8.12 -5.74 -0.50
C ILE A 38 -9.58 -6.11 -0.25
N ALA A 39 -10.08 -7.13 -0.93
CA ALA A 39 -11.47 -7.55 -0.80
C ALA A 39 -11.79 -8.02 0.62
N ASP A 40 -10.79 -8.60 1.29
CA ASP A 40 -10.98 -9.10 2.64
C ASP A 40 -10.87 -8.01 3.71
N GLY A 41 -10.65 -6.76 3.32
CA GLY A 41 -10.54 -5.67 4.29
C GLY A 41 -9.23 -5.65 5.03
N GLN A 42 -8.19 -6.30 4.48
CA GLN A 42 -6.91 -6.41 5.15
C GLN A 42 -6.00 -5.22 4.86
N VAL A 43 -6.39 -4.32 3.99
CA VAL A 43 -5.55 -3.22 3.56
C VAL A 43 -6.16 -1.89 3.97
N ARG A 44 -5.36 -1.06 4.61
CA ARG A 44 -5.79 0.29 5.02
C ARG A 44 -4.97 1.32 4.28
N VAL A 45 -5.61 2.40 3.90
CA VAL A 45 -4.93 3.54 3.30
C VAL A 45 -5.22 4.73 4.18
N ASN A 46 -4.15 5.35 4.67
CA ASN A 46 -4.28 6.49 5.57
C ASN A 46 -5.17 6.19 6.78
N GLY A 47 -5.05 4.97 7.28
CA GLY A 47 -5.75 4.56 8.49
C GLY A 47 -7.14 3.98 8.30
N GLU A 48 -7.64 3.94 7.07
CA GLU A 48 -8.99 3.44 6.82
C GLU A 48 -8.98 2.26 5.87
N VAL A 49 -9.83 1.29 6.09
CA VAL A 49 -9.94 0.13 5.21
C VAL A 49 -10.29 0.60 3.81
N GLU A 50 -9.51 0.16 2.83
CA GLU A 50 -9.74 0.52 1.45
C GLU A 50 -10.11 -0.73 0.66
N LEU A 51 -11.27 -0.72 0.03
CA LEU A 51 -11.75 -1.87 -0.73
C LEU A 51 -11.62 -1.69 -2.24
N ARG A 52 -11.21 -0.51 -2.69
CA ARG A 52 -11.09 -0.23 -4.12
C ARG A 52 -9.70 -0.64 -4.60
N LYS A 53 -9.62 -1.75 -5.31
CA LYS A 53 -8.33 -2.28 -5.77
C LYS A 53 -7.61 -1.37 -6.75
N ARG A 54 -8.34 -0.51 -7.43
CA ARG A 54 -7.75 0.41 -8.38
C ARG A 54 -7.66 1.83 -7.88
N ARG A 55 -7.76 2.01 -6.56
CA ARG A 55 -7.62 3.35 -6.01
C ARG A 55 -6.31 3.95 -6.45
N GLN A 56 -6.36 5.17 -6.98
CA GLN A 56 -5.16 5.88 -7.40
C GLN A 56 -4.37 6.29 -6.15
N MET A 57 -3.09 5.98 -6.14
CA MET A 57 -2.24 6.26 -4.99
C MET A 57 -1.33 7.44 -5.29
N ASN A 58 -0.98 8.18 -4.27
CA ASN A 58 -0.18 9.40 -4.40
C ASN A 58 0.93 9.43 -3.37
N ALA A 59 1.96 10.22 -3.65
CA ALA A 59 3.01 10.44 -2.66
C ALA A 59 2.37 10.99 -1.39
N GLY A 60 2.82 10.52 -0.26
CA GLY A 60 2.25 10.91 1.04
C GLY A 60 1.23 9.93 1.58
N ASP A 61 0.67 9.09 0.71
CA ASP A 61 -0.29 8.08 1.22
C ASP A 61 0.46 7.02 2.02
N VAL A 62 -0.18 6.52 3.06
CA VAL A 62 0.38 5.46 3.90
C VAL A 62 -0.49 4.24 3.73
N VAL A 63 0.11 3.12 3.36
CA VAL A 63 -0.60 1.86 3.18
C VAL A 63 -0.17 0.89 4.27
N THR A 64 -1.13 0.23 4.90
CA THR A 64 -0.86 -0.68 6.01
C THR A 64 -1.62 -1.98 5.80
N LEU A 65 -0.96 -3.10 6.06
CA LEU A 65 -1.65 -4.38 6.13
C LEU A 65 -2.16 -4.55 7.55
N GLU A 66 -3.32 -5.16 7.69
CA GLU A 66 -3.91 -5.40 9.00
C GLU A 66 -2.93 -6.21 9.83
N ASP A 67 -2.57 -5.70 10.99
CA ASP A 67 -1.62 -6.33 11.89
C ASP A 67 -0.27 -6.61 11.24
N GLY A 68 0.10 -5.83 10.28
CA GLY A 68 1.32 -6.07 9.53
C GLY A 68 2.08 -4.78 9.24
N PRO A 69 2.88 -4.82 8.18
CA PRO A 69 3.75 -3.68 7.86
C PRO A 69 3.00 -2.49 7.30
N SER A 70 3.69 -1.36 7.31
CA SER A 70 3.19 -0.12 6.76
C SER A 70 4.22 0.49 5.86
N VAL A 71 3.80 1.22 4.85
CA VAL A 71 4.72 1.90 3.94
C VAL A 71 4.15 3.27 3.58
N GLU A 72 5.02 4.26 3.55
CA GLU A 72 4.64 5.60 3.12
C GLU A 72 5.15 5.80 1.70
N LEU A 73 4.29 6.27 0.80
CA LEU A 73 4.66 6.45 -0.58
C LEU A 73 5.37 7.78 -0.78
N ARG A 74 6.42 7.76 -1.58
CA ARG A 74 7.22 8.95 -1.85
C ARG A 74 7.43 9.12 -3.33
N SER A 75 7.56 10.37 -3.75
CA SER A 75 7.69 10.66 -5.17
C SER A 75 9.05 10.31 -5.74
N GLY A 76 10.05 10.21 -4.92
CA GLY A 76 11.35 9.82 -5.43
C GLY A 76 12.31 10.93 -5.71
N ASP A 77 12.00 12.14 -5.34
CA ASP A 77 12.94 13.25 -5.57
C ASP A 77 13.95 13.38 -4.48
#